data_2783517a79e1cc1dc9ab70d9ad876403
#
_entry.id   2783517a79e1cc1dc9ab70d9ad876403
#
_cell.length_a   1.000
_cell.length_b   1.000
_cell.length_c   1.000
_cell.angle_alpha   90.00
_cell.angle_beta   90.00
_cell.angle_gamma   90.00
#
_symmetry.space_group_name_H-M   'P 1'
#
loop_
_entity.id
_entity.type
_entity.pdbx_description
1 polymer ?
#
loop_
_entity_poly.entity_id
_entity_poly.type
_entity_poly.pdbx_seq_one_letter_code
_entity_poly.pdbx_strand_id
1 'polypeptide(L)'
;INTESSKNRAKYIQETYLTAPTVNATRELKICNEAYDVDIKRLYQSILDNESVSEENVFYKAFSYFDNELSSYSFERLVMFQEKLLSINVVEIISTQEEEIYNIFEVLNARGKKLKQMELLKNHVMKYIQPRTTDGGDKAKEKWNKILNNCKDLPDEDSMLGHFCKCYIKKRAENSDMVYKLIKEEVPLENLSRFLDDLVEYSSAYAIIASKNDDTDIEYFDIKRNYQVRSLLAAIEVLYKREMITEDDCKICFHNLRN
;
A
#
# COMPACT_ATOMS: atom_id res chain seq x y z
N ILE A 1 4.93 -12.37 34.88
CA ILE A 1 3.98 -13.42 35.30
C ILE A 1 4.69 -14.76 35.14
N ASN A 2 5.20 -15.30 36.23
CA ASN A 2 6.07 -16.50 36.13
C ASN A 2 5.51 -17.65 36.99
N THR A 3 4.20 -17.87 36.91
CA THR A 3 3.50 -18.98 37.56
C THR A 3 3.50 -20.21 36.67
N GLU A 4 3.35 -21.43 37.25
CA GLU A 4 3.22 -22.67 36.50
C GLU A 4 2.04 -22.63 35.53
N SER A 5 0.92 -22.02 35.95
CA SER A 5 -0.26 -21.85 35.10
C SER A 5 0.03 -20.98 33.86
N SER A 6 0.78 -19.88 34.00
CA SER A 6 1.14 -19.01 32.87
C SER A 6 2.10 -19.69 31.89
N LYS A 7 3.04 -20.50 32.39
CA LYS A 7 3.94 -21.29 31.55
C LYS A 7 3.19 -22.35 30.75
N ASN A 8 2.29 -23.07 31.38
CA ASN A 8 1.47 -24.10 30.74
C ASN A 8 0.57 -23.47 29.67
N ARG A 9 0.00 -22.28 29.92
CA ARG A 9 -0.81 -21.56 28.93
C ARG A 9 0.04 -21.09 27.74
N ALA A 10 1.21 -20.55 27.98
CA ALA A 10 2.13 -20.12 26.92
C ALA A 10 2.54 -21.32 26.04
N LYS A 11 2.88 -22.46 26.65
CA LYS A 11 3.19 -23.68 25.91
C LYS A 11 2.01 -24.16 25.08
N TYR A 12 0.80 -24.14 25.64
CA TYR A 12 -0.43 -24.50 24.91
C TYR A 12 -0.63 -23.59 23.68
N ILE A 13 -0.50 -22.26 23.84
CA ILE A 13 -0.63 -21.32 22.72
C ILE A 13 0.41 -21.60 21.65
N GLN A 14 1.67 -21.80 22.05
CA GLN A 14 2.76 -22.09 21.13
C GLN A 14 2.49 -23.36 20.32
N GLU A 15 2.11 -24.43 20.98
CA GLU A 15 1.90 -25.75 20.34
C GLU A 15 0.62 -25.80 19.51
N THR A 16 -0.42 -25.10 19.96
CA THR A 16 -1.73 -25.14 19.29
C THR A 16 -1.79 -24.20 18.10
N TYR A 17 -1.28 -22.98 18.24
CA TYR A 17 -1.51 -21.92 17.28
C TYR A 17 -0.27 -21.49 16.49
N LEU A 18 0.92 -21.54 17.09
CA LEU A 18 2.09 -20.93 16.49
C LEU A 18 3.00 -21.93 15.77
N THR A 19 3.16 -23.14 16.31
CA THR A 19 4.11 -24.11 15.77
C THR A 19 3.47 -25.47 15.47
N ALA A 20 4.01 -26.16 14.44
CA ALA A 20 3.69 -27.54 14.12
C ALA A 20 4.95 -28.42 14.24
N PRO A 21 4.83 -29.68 14.72
CA PRO A 21 5.94 -30.61 14.69
C PRO A 21 6.25 -31.01 13.24
N THR A 22 7.54 -31.08 12.91
CA THR A 22 8.01 -31.62 11.64
C THR A 22 8.39 -33.10 11.78
N VAL A 23 8.59 -33.77 10.65
CA VAL A 23 9.04 -35.20 10.61
C VAL A 23 10.39 -35.40 11.31
N ASN A 24 11.22 -34.35 11.35
CA ASN A 24 12.56 -34.40 11.97
C ASN A 24 12.58 -33.96 13.45
N ALA A 25 11.43 -33.98 14.13
CA ALA A 25 11.27 -33.53 15.53
C ALA A 25 11.64 -32.04 15.78
N THR A 26 11.81 -31.25 14.73
CA THR A 26 11.90 -29.80 14.81
C THR A 26 10.49 -29.16 14.82
N ARG A 27 10.39 -27.89 15.12
CA ARG A 27 9.12 -27.16 15.06
C ARG A 27 9.19 -26.10 14.00
N GLU A 28 8.16 -26.02 13.17
CA GLU A 28 7.98 -24.96 12.19
C GLU A 28 6.78 -24.08 12.55
N LEU A 29 6.87 -22.80 12.20
CA LEU A 29 5.76 -21.87 12.38
C LEU A 29 4.59 -22.29 11.49
N LYS A 30 3.40 -22.41 12.09
CA LYS A 30 2.13 -22.64 11.38
C LYS A 30 1.73 -21.44 10.53
N ILE A 31 2.12 -20.24 10.96
CA ILE A 31 1.78 -18.98 10.31
C ILE A 31 2.79 -18.75 9.20
N CYS A 32 2.55 -19.31 8.04
CA CYS A 32 3.23 -18.89 6.82
C CYS A 32 2.37 -19.25 5.64
N ASN A 33 1.77 -18.24 5.08
CA ASN A 33 1.34 -18.31 3.71
C ASN A 33 2.61 -18.24 2.86
N GLU A 34 2.86 -19.26 2.03
CA GLU A 34 4.00 -19.32 1.10
C GLU A 34 4.03 -18.10 0.15
N ALA A 35 2.88 -17.43 -0.01
CA ALA A 35 2.75 -16.20 -0.78
C ALA A 35 3.29 -14.94 -0.06
N TYR A 36 3.43 -14.98 1.25
CA TYR A 36 4.00 -13.89 2.05
C TYR A 36 5.36 -14.29 2.58
N ASP A 37 6.30 -14.29 1.68
CA ASP A 37 7.69 -14.02 1.94
C ASP A 37 8.41 -14.88 3.01
N VAL A 38 9.41 -15.54 2.53
CA VAL A 38 10.49 -16.16 3.33
C VAL A 38 10.98 -15.22 4.44
N ASP A 39 10.91 -13.91 4.22
CA ASP A 39 11.35 -12.89 5.15
C ASP A 39 10.47 -12.75 6.38
N ILE A 40 9.14 -12.90 6.27
CA ILE A 40 8.24 -12.89 7.44
C ILE A 40 8.47 -14.12 8.31
N LYS A 41 8.62 -15.30 7.71
CA LYS A 41 8.91 -16.54 8.44
C LYS A 41 10.23 -16.42 9.20
N ARG A 42 11.26 -15.91 8.54
CA ARG A 42 12.58 -15.68 9.14
C ARG A 42 12.50 -14.65 10.26
N LEU A 43 11.79 -13.55 10.06
CA LEU A 43 11.58 -12.54 11.09
C LEU A 43 10.89 -13.11 12.34
N TYR A 44 9.80 -13.85 12.19
CA TYR A 44 9.13 -14.47 13.32
C TYR A 44 10.01 -15.48 14.04
N GLN A 45 10.81 -16.25 13.29
CA GLN A 45 11.77 -17.19 13.89
C GLN A 45 12.81 -16.42 14.71
N SER A 46 13.40 -15.35 14.16
CA SER A 46 14.37 -14.52 14.88
C SER A 46 13.79 -13.89 16.16
N ILE A 47 12.52 -13.45 16.13
CA ILE A 47 11.83 -12.94 17.32
C ILE A 47 11.68 -14.04 18.38
N LEU A 48 11.29 -15.26 17.99
CA LEU A 48 11.14 -16.40 18.89
C LEU A 48 12.48 -16.86 19.49
N ASP A 49 13.56 -16.74 18.73
CA ASP A 49 14.92 -17.11 19.13
C ASP A 49 15.64 -15.98 19.88
N ASN A 50 14.95 -14.85 20.14
CA ASN A 50 15.50 -13.64 20.76
C ASN A 50 16.73 -13.06 20.01
N GLU A 51 16.75 -13.19 18.70
CA GLU A 51 17.77 -12.57 17.86
C GLU A 51 17.47 -11.08 17.64
N SER A 52 18.51 -10.32 17.32
CA SER A 52 18.32 -8.89 16.99
C SER A 52 17.64 -8.73 15.64
N VAL A 53 16.55 -7.98 15.60
CA VAL A 53 15.78 -7.66 14.40
C VAL A 53 15.83 -6.14 14.17
N SER A 54 15.86 -5.72 12.89
CA SER A 54 15.84 -4.31 12.55
C SER A 54 14.55 -3.64 13.04
N GLU A 55 14.70 -2.54 13.79
CA GLU A 55 13.58 -1.73 14.29
C GLU A 55 12.78 -1.04 13.17
N GLU A 56 13.34 -0.93 11.97
CA GLU A 56 12.64 -0.35 10.82
C GLU A 56 11.65 -1.32 10.17
N ASN A 57 11.78 -2.61 10.45
CA ASN A 57 10.87 -3.61 9.89
C ASN A 57 9.44 -3.41 10.37
N VAL A 58 8.48 -3.33 9.45
CA VAL A 58 7.06 -3.06 9.73
C VAL A 58 6.42 -4.14 10.62
N PHE A 59 6.77 -5.41 10.41
CA PHE A 59 6.25 -6.51 11.22
C PHE A 59 6.84 -6.50 12.62
N TYR A 60 8.12 -6.15 12.76
CA TYR A 60 8.75 -5.97 14.07
C TYR A 60 8.12 -4.81 14.83
N LYS A 61 7.85 -3.70 14.18
CA LYS A 61 7.12 -2.57 14.80
C LYS A 61 5.74 -2.99 15.31
N ALA A 62 4.99 -3.76 14.51
CA ALA A 62 3.70 -4.28 14.92
C ALA A 62 3.82 -5.27 16.10
N PHE A 63 4.78 -6.19 16.05
CA PHE A 63 5.06 -7.12 17.14
C PHE A 63 5.39 -6.35 18.43
N SER A 64 6.34 -5.41 18.38
CA SER A 64 6.77 -4.61 19.52
C SER A 64 5.63 -3.78 20.10
N TYR A 65 4.76 -3.24 19.26
CA TYR A 65 3.57 -2.53 19.71
C TYR A 65 2.65 -3.44 20.54
N PHE A 66 2.32 -4.64 20.03
CA PHE A 66 1.46 -5.57 20.74
C PHE A 66 2.14 -6.14 21.98
N ASP A 67 3.43 -6.42 21.94
CA ASP A 67 4.19 -6.90 23.11
C ASP A 67 4.18 -5.87 24.24
N ASN A 68 4.42 -4.60 23.93
CA ASN A 68 4.36 -3.51 24.89
C ASN A 68 2.95 -3.33 25.49
N GLU A 69 1.91 -3.34 24.66
CA GLU A 69 0.53 -3.22 25.13
C GLU A 69 0.12 -4.39 26.04
N LEU A 70 0.41 -5.61 25.63
CA LEU A 70 0.03 -6.82 26.36
C LEU A 70 0.87 -7.06 27.60
N SER A 71 2.11 -6.57 27.66
CA SER A 71 3.00 -6.72 28.82
C SER A 71 2.46 -6.03 30.08
N SER A 72 1.61 -5.01 29.91
CA SER A 72 0.92 -4.31 31.00
C SER A 72 -0.27 -5.08 31.59
N TYR A 73 -0.73 -6.17 30.94
CA TYR A 73 -1.93 -6.89 31.35
C TYR A 73 -1.64 -7.91 32.45
N SER A 74 -2.60 -8.10 33.37
CA SER A 74 -2.57 -9.22 34.30
C SER A 74 -2.77 -10.55 33.56
N PHE A 75 -2.41 -11.67 34.18
CA PHE A 75 -2.60 -12.99 33.58
C PHE A 75 -4.07 -13.25 33.22
N GLU A 76 -4.99 -12.91 34.13
CA GLU A 76 -6.43 -13.06 33.91
C GLU A 76 -6.91 -12.23 32.69
N ARG A 77 -6.41 -11.00 32.55
CA ARG A 77 -6.74 -10.13 31.43
C ARG A 77 -6.18 -10.68 30.12
N LEU A 78 -5.00 -11.27 30.12
CA LEU A 78 -4.42 -11.95 28.95
C LEU A 78 -5.25 -13.18 28.54
N VAL A 79 -5.74 -13.96 29.50
CA VAL A 79 -6.62 -15.11 29.24
C VAL A 79 -7.94 -14.63 28.62
N MET A 80 -8.57 -13.62 29.18
CA MET A 80 -9.81 -13.04 28.62
C MET A 80 -9.60 -12.47 27.23
N PHE A 81 -8.46 -11.81 26.98
CA PHE A 81 -8.11 -11.29 25.67
C PHE A 81 -7.97 -12.43 24.64
N GLN A 82 -7.25 -13.51 25.02
CA GLN A 82 -7.12 -14.69 24.18
C GLN A 82 -8.48 -15.33 23.85
N GLU A 83 -9.36 -15.49 24.83
CA GLU A 83 -10.69 -16.06 24.63
C GLU A 83 -11.53 -15.21 23.67
N LYS A 84 -11.48 -13.88 23.80
CA LYS A 84 -12.14 -12.96 22.87
C LYS A 84 -11.55 -13.06 21.46
N LEU A 85 -10.23 -13.12 21.35
CA LEU A 85 -9.56 -13.27 20.05
C LEU A 85 -9.98 -14.55 19.34
N LEU A 86 -10.04 -15.67 20.07
CA LEU A 86 -10.45 -16.98 19.54
C LEU A 86 -11.98 -17.07 19.26
N SER A 87 -12.79 -16.18 19.82
CA SER A 87 -14.22 -16.09 19.55
C SER A 87 -14.58 -15.27 18.32
N ILE A 88 -13.60 -14.67 17.65
CA ILE A 88 -13.83 -13.90 16.42
C ILE A 88 -14.26 -14.86 15.31
N ASN A 89 -15.39 -14.56 14.70
CA ASN A 89 -15.84 -15.28 13.51
C ASN A 89 -15.14 -14.74 12.27
N VAL A 90 -14.49 -15.61 11.53
CA VAL A 90 -13.84 -15.31 10.26
C VAL A 90 -14.62 -15.98 9.14
N VAL A 91 -14.91 -15.25 8.08
CA VAL A 91 -15.50 -15.79 6.86
C VAL A 91 -14.38 -15.89 5.81
N GLU A 92 -14.06 -17.11 5.42
CA GLU A 92 -13.14 -17.37 4.30
C GLU A 92 -13.95 -17.51 3.02
N ILE A 93 -13.61 -16.73 2.00
CA ILE A 93 -14.24 -16.81 0.68
C ILE A 93 -13.15 -17.24 -0.30
N ILE A 94 -13.34 -18.44 -0.86
CA ILE A 94 -12.42 -19.02 -1.85
C ILE A 94 -13.13 -18.99 -3.20
N SER A 95 -12.52 -18.37 -4.22
CA SER A 95 -12.96 -18.43 -5.61
C SER A 95 -11.82 -18.87 -6.49
N THR A 96 -12.11 -19.72 -7.48
CA THR A 96 -11.18 -20.11 -8.54
C THR A 96 -11.20 -19.12 -9.72
N GLN A 97 -12.16 -18.19 -9.72
CA GLN A 97 -12.31 -17.17 -10.74
C GLN A 97 -11.76 -15.84 -10.24
N GLU A 98 -10.62 -15.41 -10.78
CA GLU A 98 -9.98 -14.16 -10.37
C GLU A 98 -10.89 -12.94 -10.47
N GLU A 99 -11.71 -12.84 -11.51
CA GLU A 99 -12.66 -11.73 -11.68
C GLU A 99 -13.67 -11.62 -10.54
N GLU A 100 -14.12 -12.76 -10.00
CA GLU A 100 -15.05 -12.78 -8.87
C GLU A 100 -14.39 -12.29 -7.59
N ILE A 101 -13.11 -12.62 -7.38
CA ILE A 101 -12.34 -12.18 -6.20
C ILE A 101 -12.31 -10.65 -6.15
N TYR A 102 -12.03 -9.99 -7.27
CA TYR A 102 -12.01 -8.53 -7.33
C TYR A 102 -13.39 -7.90 -7.09
N ASN A 103 -14.45 -8.49 -7.64
CA ASN A 103 -15.83 -8.02 -7.42
C ASN A 103 -16.25 -8.19 -5.95
N ILE A 104 -15.96 -9.34 -5.34
CA ILE A 104 -16.24 -9.60 -3.92
C ILE A 104 -15.49 -8.60 -3.04
N PHE A 105 -14.22 -8.32 -3.36
CA PHE A 105 -13.41 -7.35 -2.64
C PHE A 105 -14.03 -5.94 -2.69
N GLU A 106 -14.46 -5.47 -3.86
CA GLU A 106 -15.14 -4.17 -4.00
C GLU A 106 -16.45 -4.12 -3.17
N VAL A 107 -17.27 -5.18 -3.24
CA VAL A 107 -18.57 -5.24 -2.54
C VAL A 107 -18.41 -5.30 -1.02
N LEU A 108 -17.47 -6.11 -0.52
CA LEU A 108 -17.24 -6.24 0.92
C LEU A 108 -16.69 -4.94 1.52
N ASN A 109 -15.79 -4.29 0.82
CA ASN A 109 -15.18 -3.04 1.29
C ASN A 109 -16.13 -1.83 1.19
N ALA A 110 -17.15 -1.89 0.32
CA ALA A 110 -18.20 -0.86 0.27
C ALA A 110 -19.03 -0.76 1.57
N ARG A 111 -19.02 -1.80 2.42
CA ARG A 111 -19.77 -1.86 3.69
C ARG A 111 -18.93 -1.54 4.93
N GLY A 112 -17.60 -1.41 4.79
CA GLY A 112 -16.66 -1.17 5.89
C GLY A 112 -16.00 0.19 5.85
N LYS A 113 -14.73 0.27 6.30
CA LYS A 113 -13.88 1.44 6.11
C LYS A 113 -13.65 1.62 4.61
N LYS A 114 -14.02 2.80 4.08
CA LYS A 114 -13.82 3.11 2.66
C LYS A 114 -12.35 2.88 2.27
N LEU A 115 -12.15 2.14 1.19
CA LEU A 115 -10.85 2.00 0.58
C LEU A 115 -10.38 3.32 -0.01
N LYS A 116 -9.08 3.51 -0.03
CA LYS A 116 -8.47 4.58 -0.78
C LYS A 116 -8.72 4.42 -2.28
N GLN A 117 -8.78 5.53 -2.99
CA GLN A 117 -9.00 5.52 -4.44
C GLN A 117 -7.88 4.79 -5.19
N MET A 118 -6.66 4.90 -4.68
CA MET A 118 -5.50 4.14 -5.17
C MET A 118 -5.68 2.63 -5.01
N GLU A 119 -6.23 2.17 -3.90
CA GLU A 119 -6.49 0.73 -3.67
C GLU A 119 -7.54 0.18 -4.63
N LEU A 120 -8.61 0.95 -4.87
CA LEU A 120 -9.65 0.59 -5.85
C LEU A 120 -9.08 0.53 -7.27
N LEU A 121 -8.25 1.51 -7.64
CA LEU A 121 -7.58 1.52 -8.94
C LEU A 121 -6.62 0.34 -9.09
N LYS A 122 -5.86 0.00 -8.04
CA LYS A 122 -4.99 -1.20 -8.03
C LYS A 122 -5.76 -2.44 -8.43
N ASN A 123 -6.89 -2.68 -7.78
CA ASN A 123 -7.71 -3.85 -8.07
C ASN A 123 -8.19 -3.86 -9.52
N HIS A 124 -8.64 -2.72 -10.01
CA HIS A 124 -9.09 -2.57 -11.40
C HIS A 124 -7.96 -2.88 -12.40
N VAL A 125 -6.77 -2.32 -12.17
CA VAL A 125 -5.60 -2.57 -12.99
C VAL A 125 -5.22 -4.05 -12.97
N MET A 126 -5.13 -4.68 -11.78
CA MET A 126 -4.77 -6.09 -11.65
C MET A 126 -5.81 -7.02 -12.29
N LYS A 127 -7.09 -6.63 -12.27
CA LYS A 127 -8.16 -7.39 -12.88
C LYS A 127 -8.07 -7.40 -14.41
N TYR A 128 -7.80 -6.26 -15.03
CA TYR A 128 -8.00 -6.08 -16.48
C TYR A 128 -6.72 -6.00 -17.30
N ILE A 129 -5.55 -5.71 -16.70
CA ILE A 129 -4.29 -5.78 -17.45
C ILE A 129 -3.78 -7.20 -17.47
N GLN A 130 -4.06 -7.92 -18.57
CA GLN A 130 -3.53 -9.24 -18.91
C GLN A 130 -2.88 -9.18 -20.30
N PRO A 131 -1.91 -10.06 -20.65
CA PRO A 131 -1.64 -11.35 -20.03
C PRO A 131 -0.49 -11.29 -19.01
N ARG A 132 -0.58 -12.13 -17.99
CA ARG A 132 0.56 -12.57 -17.22
C ARG A 132 1.50 -13.28 -18.17
N THR A 133 2.70 -12.74 -18.35
CA THR A 133 3.66 -13.33 -19.28
C THR A 133 4.11 -14.69 -18.74
N THR A 134 4.31 -15.65 -19.67
CA THR A 134 4.85 -16.98 -19.35
C THR A 134 6.21 -16.95 -18.65
N ASP A 135 6.91 -15.82 -18.67
CA ASP A 135 8.21 -15.57 -18.01
C ASP A 135 8.10 -15.15 -16.55
N GLY A 136 6.95 -15.32 -15.89
CA GLY A 136 6.78 -15.07 -14.45
C GLY A 136 6.74 -13.60 -14.03
N GLY A 137 6.91 -12.65 -14.95
CA GLY A 137 6.85 -11.21 -14.65
C GLY A 137 5.44 -10.65 -14.82
N ASP A 138 4.84 -10.20 -13.72
CA ASP A 138 3.60 -9.41 -13.74
C ASP A 138 3.95 -7.93 -13.95
N LYS A 139 4.00 -7.49 -15.22
CA LYS A 139 4.34 -6.11 -15.60
C LYS A 139 3.42 -5.07 -14.95
N ALA A 140 2.16 -5.40 -14.75
CA ALA A 140 1.21 -4.50 -14.08
C ALA A 140 1.59 -4.34 -12.60
N LYS A 141 1.97 -5.43 -11.93
CA LYS A 141 2.44 -5.42 -10.54
C LYS A 141 3.75 -4.64 -10.39
N GLU A 142 4.70 -4.83 -11.31
CA GLU A 142 5.96 -4.07 -11.31
C GLU A 142 5.72 -2.56 -11.46
N LYS A 143 4.87 -2.16 -12.42
CA LYS A 143 4.48 -0.76 -12.62
C LYS A 143 3.77 -0.20 -11.38
N TRP A 144 2.87 -0.97 -10.80
CA TRP A 144 2.17 -0.58 -9.58
C TRP A 144 3.13 -0.38 -8.41
N ASN A 145 4.09 -1.27 -8.23
CA ASN A 145 5.12 -1.13 -7.19
C ASN A 145 5.99 0.12 -7.41
N LYS A 146 6.27 0.51 -8.66
CA LYS A 146 6.94 1.78 -8.97
C LYS A 146 6.10 2.98 -8.52
N ILE A 147 4.79 2.97 -8.79
CA ILE A 147 3.87 4.03 -8.33
C ILE A 147 3.90 4.13 -6.80
N LEU A 148 3.77 2.99 -6.09
CA LEU A 148 3.80 2.98 -4.63
C LEU A 148 5.13 3.52 -4.08
N ASN A 149 6.26 3.13 -4.67
CA ASN A 149 7.56 3.65 -4.28
C ASN A 149 7.69 5.16 -4.51
N ASN A 150 7.15 5.68 -5.62
CA ASN A 150 7.13 7.12 -5.88
C ASN A 150 6.25 7.86 -4.87
N CYS A 151 5.16 7.25 -4.42
CA CYS A 151 4.19 7.85 -3.51
C CYS A 151 4.52 7.66 -2.01
N LYS A 152 5.53 6.87 -1.64
CA LYS A 152 5.80 6.45 -0.25
C LYS A 152 5.93 7.60 0.75
N ASP A 153 6.51 8.73 0.30
CA ASP A 153 6.76 9.92 1.13
C ASP A 153 5.68 11.01 0.94
N LEU A 154 4.66 10.73 0.14
CA LEU A 154 3.53 11.66 -0.05
C LEU A 154 2.55 11.54 1.12
N PRO A 155 2.04 12.66 1.63
CA PRO A 155 1.05 12.65 2.71
C PRO A 155 -0.30 12.06 2.28
N ASP A 156 -0.62 12.13 0.99
CA ASP A 156 -1.88 11.65 0.42
C ASP A 156 -1.71 11.26 -1.06
N GLU A 157 -1.67 9.98 -1.33
CA GLU A 157 -1.58 9.40 -2.67
C GLU A 157 -2.87 9.56 -3.49
N ASP A 158 -4.03 9.62 -2.84
CA ASP A 158 -5.32 9.84 -3.52
C ASP A 158 -5.41 11.26 -4.09
N SER A 159 -4.82 12.25 -3.42
CA SER A 159 -4.68 13.61 -3.98
C SER A 159 -3.82 13.62 -5.23
N MET A 160 -2.70 12.88 -5.26
CA MET A 160 -1.87 12.73 -6.46
C MET A 160 -2.69 12.13 -7.61
N LEU A 161 -3.44 11.07 -7.36
CA LEU A 161 -4.31 10.43 -8.36
C LEU A 161 -5.37 11.40 -8.88
N GLY A 162 -5.99 12.19 -8.00
CA GLY A 162 -6.96 13.22 -8.40
C GLY A 162 -6.33 14.31 -9.28
N HIS A 163 -5.09 14.70 -9.00
CA HIS A 163 -4.33 15.64 -9.82
C HIS A 163 -3.95 15.05 -11.18
N PHE A 164 -3.55 13.78 -11.22
CA PHE A 164 -3.31 13.05 -12.46
C PHE A 164 -4.55 13.06 -13.38
N CYS A 165 -5.72 12.74 -12.85
CA CYS A 165 -6.96 12.73 -13.63
C CYS A 165 -7.28 14.09 -14.26
N LYS A 166 -7.02 15.20 -13.56
CA LYS A 166 -7.23 16.55 -14.12
C LYS A 166 -6.37 16.80 -15.35
N CYS A 167 -5.14 16.29 -15.38
CA CYS A 167 -4.21 16.51 -16.48
C CYS A 167 -4.46 15.56 -17.67
N TYR A 168 -4.70 14.28 -17.39
CA TYR A 168 -4.74 13.23 -18.41
C TYR A 168 -6.16 12.91 -18.89
N ILE A 169 -7.14 12.84 -18.00
CA ILE A 169 -8.55 12.65 -18.36
C ILE A 169 -9.18 13.98 -18.75
N LYS A 170 -8.59 15.12 -18.29
CA LYS A 170 -9.12 16.49 -18.48
C LYS A 170 -10.52 16.70 -17.88
N LYS A 171 -10.84 15.89 -16.88
CA LYS A 171 -12.06 15.98 -16.10
C LYS A 171 -11.74 15.97 -14.61
N ARG A 172 -12.64 16.48 -13.81
CA ARG A 172 -12.55 16.51 -12.37
C ARG A 172 -13.62 15.60 -11.78
N ALA A 173 -13.25 14.75 -10.83
CA ALA A 173 -14.22 14.02 -10.02
C ALA A 173 -15.05 15.02 -9.16
N GLU A 174 -16.31 14.69 -8.88
CA GLU A 174 -17.19 15.51 -8.04
C GLU A 174 -16.60 15.76 -6.65
N ASN A 175 -15.95 14.74 -6.11
CA ASN A 175 -15.20 14.80 -4.85
C ASN A 175 -14.06 13.78 -4.85
N SER A 176 -13.23 13.79 -3.81
CA SER A 176 -12.07 12.90 -3.68
C SER A 176 -12.43 11.41 -3.70
N ASP A 177 -13.60 11.04 -3.16
CA ASP A 177 -14.04 9.65 -3.08
C ASP A 177 -14.59 9.12 -4.42
N MET A 178 -14.65 9.95 -5.45
CA MET A 178 -15.20 9.60 -6.77
C MET A 178 -14.14 9.54 -7.88
N VAL A 179 -12.87 9.65 -7.53
CA VAL A 179 -11.76 9.64 -8.50
C VAL A 179 -11.69 8.31 -9.23
N TYR A 180 -11.78 7.19 -8.54
CA TYR A 180 -11.80 5.85 -9.15
C TYR A 180 -13.01 5.66 -10.08
N LYS A 181 -14.19 6.16 -9.67
CA LYS A 181 -15.39 6.10 -10.52
C LYS A 181 -15.17 6.86 -11.82
N LEU A 182 -14.60 8.07 -11.76
CA LEU A 182 -14.23 8.85 -12.94
C LEU A 182 -13.29 8.07 -13.87
N ILE A 183 -12.24 7.45 -13.32
CA ILE A 183 -11.30 6.63 -14.11
C ILE A 183 -12.04 5.49 -14.80
N LYS A 184 -12.88 4.76 -14.09
CA LYS A 184 -13.65 3.62 -14.61
C LYS A 184 -14.61 4.03 -15.74
N GLU A 185 -15.19 5.23 -15.68
CA GLU A 185 -16.11 5.75 -16.68
C GLU A 185 -15.39 6.33 -17.92
N GLU A 186 -14.22 6.91 -17.75
CA GLU A 186 -13.55 7.70 -18.80
C GLU A 186 -12.36 6.99 -19.46
N VAL A 187 -11.82 5.95 -18.83
CA VAL A 187 -10.67 5.19 -19.36
C VAL A 187 -11.14 3.85 -19.86
N PRO A 188 -11.24 3.65 -21.20
CA PRO A 188 -11.55 2.37 -21.79
C PRO A 188 -10.51 1.30 -21.40
N LEU A 189 -10.94 0.04 -21.28
CA LEU A 189 -10.07 -1.06 -20.86
C LEU A 189 -8.86 -1.26 -21.80
N GLU A 190 -9.04 -1.05 -23.09
CA GLU A 190 -7.96 -1.10 -24.08
C GLU A 190 -6.87 -0.04 -23.85
N ASN A 191 -7.20 1.07 -23.20
CA ASN A 191 -6.27 2.15 -22.87
C ASN A 191 -5.67 2.03 -21.46
N LEU A 192 -6.13 1.07 -20.66
CA LEU A 192 -5.75 0.97 -19.24
C LEU A 192 -4.24 0.73 -19.05
N SER A 193 -3.60 -0.04 -19.94
CA SER A 193 -2.14 -0.26 -19.89
C SER A 193 -1.36 1.04 -20.12
N ARG A 194 -1.78 1.84 -21.10
CA ARG A 194 -1.17 3.15 -21.37
C ARG A 194 -1.43 4.13 -20.24
N PHE A 195 -2.65 4.15 -19.72
CA PHE A 195 -3.00 4.94 -18.55
C PHE A 195 -2.09 4.62 -17.35
N LEU A 196 -1.78 3.34 -17.13
CA LEU A 196 -0.86 2.91 -16.08
C LEU A 196 0.57 3.39 -16.34
N ASP A 197 1.05 3.38 -17.58
CA ASP A 197 2.36 3.92 -17.94
C ASP A 197 2.45 5.42 -17.66
N ASP A 198 1.45 6.17 -18.11
CA ASP A 198 1.37 7.61 -17.84
C ASP A 198 1.29 7.91 -16.33
N LEU A 199 0.59 7.08 -15.55
CA LEU A 199 0.53 7.22 -14.10
C LEU A 199 1.88 6.95 -13.41
N VAL A 200 2.67 5.98 -13.90
CA VAL A 200 4.05 5.74 -13.40
C VAL A 200 4.91 6.98 -13.60
N GLU A 201 4.91 7.56 -14.80
CA GLU A 201 5.70 8.76 -15.10
C GLU A 201 5.23 9.95 -14.26
N TYR A 202 3.91 10.16 -14.21
CA TYR A 202 3.33 11.27 -13.45
C TYR A 202 3.61 11.15 -11.94
N SER A 203 3.47 9.97 -11.35
CA SER A 203 3.77 9.76 -9.93
C SER A 203 5.23 10.08 -9.59
N SER A 204 6.16 9.72 -10.50
CA SER A 204 7.58 10.06 -10.35
C SER A 204 7.83 11.57 -10.43
N ALA A 205 7.19 12.27 -11.37
CA ALA A 205 7.27 13.72 -11.49
C ALA A 205 6.62 14.42 -10.29
N TYR A 206 5.46 13.94 -9.86
CA TYR A 206 4.74 14.49 -8.70
C TYR A 206 5.55 14.35 -7.40
N ALA A 207 6.25 13.23 -7.20
CA ALA A 207 7.14 13.03 -6.06
C ALA A 207 8.30 14.05 -6.05
N ILE A 208 8.89 14.35 -7.22
CA ILE A 208 9.93 15.36 -7.36
C ILE A 208 9.39 16.74 -6.98
N ILE A 209 8.24 17.12 -7.51
CA ILE A 209 7.61 18.42 -7.18
C ILE A 209 7.29 18.50 -5.68
N ALA A 210 6.79 17.42 -5.07
CA ALA A 210 6.47 17.41 -3.65
C ALA A 210 7.71 17.46 -2.74
N SER A 211 8.90 17.07 -3.24
CA SER A 211 10.17 17.05 -2.49
C SER A 211 11.07 18.26 -2.78
N LYS A 212 10.79 19.07 -3.79
CA LYS A 212 11.59 20.26 -4.18
C LYS A 212 11.40 21.42 -3.20
N ASN A 213 11.95 21.29 -2.00
CA ASN A 213 11.86 22.35 -0.98
C ASN A 213 12.77 23.54 -1.24
N ASP A 214 13.75 23.41 -2.16
CA ASP A 214 14.74 24.46 -2.48
C ASP A 214 14.33 25.32 -3.70
N ASP A 215 13.21 24.97 -4.37
CA ASP A 215 12.70 25.74 -5.51
C ASP A 215 11.75 26.82 -5.01
N THR A 216 12.16 28.09 -5.17
CA THR A 216 11.43 29.27 -4.66
C THR A 216 10.01 29.42 -5.24
N ASP A 217 9.77 28.95 -6.47
CA ASP A 217 8.46 29.03 -7.10
C ASP A 217 7.54 27.92 -6.55
N ILE A 218 8.05 26.73 -6.30
CA ILE A 218 7.29 25.65 -5.66
C ILE A 218 7.03 26.00 -4.20
N GLU A 219 8.03 26.48 -3.46
CA GLU A 219 7.90 26.93 -2.07
C GLU A 219 6.82 28.00 -1.92
N TYR A 220 6.73 28.95 -2.87
CA TYR A 220 5.68 29.97 -2.88
C TYR A 220 4.28 29.34 -2.84
N PHE A 221 4.01 28.30 -3.65
CA PHE A 221 2.72 27.64 -3.66
C PHE A 221 2.45 26.85 -2.38
N ASP A 222 3.47 26.26 -1.78
CA ASP A 222 3.35 25.51 -0.53
C ASP A 222 3.05 26.46 0.65
N ILE A 223 3.71 27.61 0.73
CA ILE A 223 3.41 28.68 1.70
C ILE A 223 1.97 29.17 1.55
N LYS A 224 1.50 29.35 0.33
CA LYS A 224 0.11 29.75 0.03
C LYS A 224 -0.90 28.61 0.20
N ARG A 225 -0.45 27.40 0.52
CA ARG A 225 -1.28 26.17 0.59
C ARG A 225 -2.09 25.91 -0.69
N ASN A 226 -1.56 26.35 -1.84
CA ASN A 226 -2.17 26.14 -3.15
C ASN A 226 -1.69 24.83 -3.77
N TYR A 227 -2.03 23.71 -3.14
CA TYR A 227 -1.61 22.39 -3.61
C TYR A 227 -2.27 21.96 -4.92
N GLN A 228 -3.30 22.63 -5.36
CA GLN A 228 -3.96 22.32 -6.64
C GLN A 228 -3.06 22.57 -7.85
N VAL A 229 -2.15 23.54 -7.74
CA VAL A 229 -1.19 23.84 -8.81
C VAL A 229 -0.22 22.69 -9.06
N ARG A 230 0.03 21.82 -8.07
CA ARG A 230 0.89 20.65 -8.21
C ARG A 230 0.47 19.74 -9.36
N SER A 231 -0.81 19.73 -9.72
CA SER A 231 -1.29 18.99 -10.90
C SER A 231 -0.60 19.45 -12.18
N LEU A 232 -0.48 20.76 -12.36
CA LEU A 232 0.15 21.35 -13.54
C LEU A 232 1.67 21.30 -13.46
N LEU A 233 2.25 21.60 -12.30
CA LEU A 233 3.71 21.51 -12.10
C LEU A 233 4.24 20.11 -12.42
N ALA A 234 3.56 19.05 -11.93
CA ALA A 234 3.93 17.68 -12.22
C ALA A 234 3.76 17.33 -13.73
N ALA A 235 2.74 17.85 -14.39
CA ALA A 235 2.58 17.65 -15.83
C ALA A 235 3.71 18.32 -16.63
N ILE A 236 4.15 19.52 -16.24
CA ILE A 236 5.30 20.22 -16.85
C ILE A 236 6.59 19.42 -16.59
N GLU A 237 6.79 18.92 -15.38
CA GLU A 237 7.93 18.04 -15.05
C GLU A 237 7.95 16.75 -15.91
N VAL A 238 6.79 16.16 -16.22
CA VAL A 238 6.70 15.03 -17.17
C VAL A 238 7.16 15.44 -18.56
N LEU A 239 6.76 16.62 -19.06
CA LEU A 239 7.22 17.11 -20.37
C LEU A 239 8.74 17.31 -20.39
N TYR A 240 9.32 17.83 -19.33
CA TYR A 240 10.77 17.95 -19.17
C TYR A 240 11.46 16.57 -19.20
N LYS A 241 10.96 15.60 -18.42
CA LYS A 241 11.49 14.23 -18.41
C LYS A 241 11.39 13.50 -19.76
N ARG A 242 10.39 13.85 -20.55
CA ARG A 242 10.22 13.35 -21.94
C ARG A 242 11.08 14.13 -22.95
N GLU A 243 11.94 15.04 -22.50
CA GLU A 243 12.77 15.91 -23.35
C GLU A 243 11.96 16.74 -24.37
N MET A 244 10.67 17.00 -24.05
CA MET A 244 9.79 17.84 -24.88
C MET A 244 9.99 19.33 -24.64
N ILE A 245 10.52 19.69 -23.48
CA ILE A 245 10.88 21.05 -23.08
C ILE A 245 12.25 21.01 -22.37
N THR A 246 12.97 22.13 -22.37
CA THR A 246 14.24 22.26 -21.66
C THR A 246 14.01 22.53 -20.16
N GLU A 247 15.09 22.41 -19.35
CA GLU A 247 15.04 22.79 -17.94
C GLU A 247 14.70 24.27 -17.75
N ASP A 248 15.22 25.14 -18.63
CA ASP A 248 14.93 26.57 -18.58
C ASP A 248 13.45 26.86 -18.90
N ASP A 249 12.87 26.15 -19.90
CA ASP A 249 11.44 26.25 -20.19
C ASP A 249 10.60 25.82 -19.00
N CYS A 250 11.00 24.73 -18.30
CA CYS A 250 10.33 24.26 -17.11
C CYS A 250 10.32 25.34 -16.00
N LYS A 251 11.49 25.94 -15.73
CA LYS A 251 11.62 27.05 -14.76
C LYS A 251 10.80 28.27 -15.14
N ILE A 252 10.81 28.65 -16.41
CA ILE A 252 9.97 29.76 -16.92
C ILE A 252 8.50 29.46 -16.70
N CYS A 253 8.05 28.23 -16.97
CA CYS A 253 6.67 27.82 -16.74
C CYS A 253 6.29 27.92 -15.25
N PHE A 254 7.15 27.45 -14.34
CA PHE A 254 6.89 27.54 -12.90
C PHE A 254 6.81 28.99 -12.43
N HIS A 255 7.73 29.83 -12.88
CA HIS A 255 7.73 31.24 -12.56
C HIS A 255 6.48 31.98 -13.08
N ASN A 256 6.06 31.69 -14.30
CA ASN A 256 4.86 32.32 -14.88
C ASN A 256 3.56 31.89 -14.19
N LEU A 257 3.51 30.68 -13.60
CA LEU A 257 2.36 30.23 -12.82
C LEU A 257 2.23 30.95 -11.47
N ARG A 258 3.34 31.51 -10.97
CA ARG A 258 3.38 32.27 -9.72
C ARG A 258 2.86 33.72 -9.89
N ASN A 259 3.05 34.32 -11.07
CA ASN A 259 2.68 35.71 -11.39
C ASN A 259 1.28 35.81 -11.99
#